data_b9453d8fd5244cd4eef2c9ea24e25218
#
_entry.id   b9453d8fd5244cd4eef2c9ea24e25218
#
_cell.length_a   1.000
_cell.length_b   1.000
_cell.length_c   1.000
_cell.angle_alpha   90.00
_cell.angle_beta   90.00
_cell.angle_gamma   90.00
#
_symmetry.space_group_name_H-M   'P 1'
#
loop_
_entity.id
_entity.type
_entity.pdbx_description
1 polymer ?
#
loop_
_entity_poly.entity_id
_entity_poly.type
_entity_poly.pdbx_seq_one_letter_code
_entity_poly.pdbx_strand_id
1 'polypeptide(L)'
;MQQTVCRYLVPERETEDKMQNLLETNVLIVGGGPAGTSAALSLLKYSDLKVVIVEETGLESVKIGEQVNSSIFDLLSYMGIEKTALDQNNFIRGHSSTAAWGSERLMVRDSIFNTETESFQLNREEFDYLLLENVSEKGGIIFPRTKCLSFDQDENNHWTVNVKHETKGNFTIKADYLIDATGRMGSVCRKIGVQSKRYDELAAIGRFFYFDESQTIEQNIMIESIEDGWWYCASLPNHKMTLTFFSDAQIIKEKKLENTENWSRLLSKTKHIQHKISKAASEGKPWVKNAFSQIADIRSSKNFLAVGDAVASFDPISSMGIGFAISSACHAAKAIIDADSGHENTFINYQENINTIYHNYLTTKTFFYQKEQRWSDSVFWKKRM
;
A
#
# COMPACT_ATOMS: atom_id res chain seq x y z
N MET A 1 17.33 -3.70 18.68
CA MET A 1 15.93 -4.02 18.45
C MET A 1 15.67 -4.97 17.27
N GLN A 2 16.44 -4.93 16.17
CA GLN A 2 16.19 -5.78 14.97
C GLN A 2 16.33 -7.30 15.16
N GLN A 3 17.04 -7.81 16.16
CA GLN A 3 17.20 -9.27 16.39
C GLN A 3 16.05 -9.93 17.18
N THR A 4 15.16 -9.16 17.79
CA THR A 4 14.06 -9.71 18.63
C THR A 4 12.81 -10.04 17.79
N VAL A 5 12.65 -9.42 16.64
CA VAL A 5 11.45 -9.49 15.77
C VAL A 5 11.24 -10.87 15.12
N CYS A 6 12.31 -11.61 14.85
CA CYS A 6 12.22 -12.93 14.19
C CYS A 6 11.73 -14.08 15.11
N ARG A 7 11.67 -13.89 16.43
CA ARG A 7 11.37 -14.99 17.37
C ARG A 7 9.89 -15.25 17.61
N TYR A 8 8.99 -14.34 17.29
CA TYR A 8 7.58 -14.42 17.67
C TYR A 8 6.60 -14.76 16.53
N LEU A 9 7.03 -14.80 15.28
CA LEU A 9 6.12 -14.94 14.13
C LEU A 9 5.77 -16.40 13.76
N VAL A 10 6.40 -17.39 14.38
CA VAL A 10 6.02 -18.81 14.24
C VAL A 10 6.16 -19.46 15.60
N PRO A 11 5.13 -20.06 16.21
CA PRO A 11 5.24 -20.78 17.47
C PRO A 11 6.27 -21.90 17.34
N GLU A 12 7.40 -21.82 18.07
CA GLU A 12 8.50 -22.82 18.02
C GLU A 12 8.06 -24.21 18.52
N ARG A 13 6.89 -24.36 19.14
CA ARG A 13 6.50 -25.59 19.85
C ARG A 13 5.69 -26.61 19.06
N GLU A 14 5.20 -26.32 17.88
CA GLU A 14 4.46 -27.30 17.06
C GLU A 14 5.18 -27.74 15.78
N THR A 15 6.38 -27.23 15.49
CA THR A 15 7.04 -27.37 14.19
C THR A 15 8.16 -28.38 14.13
N GLU A 16 8.63 -28.96 15.23
CA GLU A 16 9.78 -29.88 15.17
C GLU A 16 9.42 -31.34 14.82
N ASP A 17 8.19 -31.82 15.04
CA ASP A 17 7.88 -33.23 14.86
C ASP A 17 6.91 -33.64 13.74
N LYS A 18 6.29 -32.67 13.02
CA LYS A 18 5.42 -32.96 11.87
C LYS A 18 5.36 -31.80 10.87
N MET A 19 6.45 -31.36 10.31
CA MET A 19 6.33 -30.69 9.00
C MET A 19 6.02 -31.76 7.95
N GLN A 20 4.74 -32.19 7.91
CA GLN A 20 4.17 -32.73 6.69
C GLN A 20 4.39 -31.66 5.61
N ASN A 21 4.80 -32.05 4.40
CA ASN A 21 4.97 -31.15 3.25
C ASN A 21 3.67 -30.45 2.85
N LEU A 22 2.65 -30.46 3.71
CA LEU A 22 1.29 -29.95 3.47
C LEU A 22 0.74 -29.24 4.71
N LEU A 23 0.33 -27.98 4.53
CA LEU A 23 -0.41 -27.17 5.50
C LEU A 23 -1.83 -26.93 4.97
N GLU A 24 -2.84 -27.05 5.80
CA GLU A 24 -4.24 -26.76 5.45
C GLU A 24 -4.75 -25.55 6.23
N THR A 25 -5.48 -24.66 5.54
CA THR A 25 -6.10 -23.45 6.12
C THR A 25 -7.42 -23.16 5.40
N ASN A 26 -8.30 -22.33 5.97
CA ASN A 26 -9.47 -21.89 5.24
C ASN A 26 -9.12 -20.71 4.30
N VAL A 27 -8.30 -19.76 4.74
CA VAL A 27 -7.94 -18.61 3.92
C VAL A 27 -6.42 -18.45 3.84
N LEU A 28 -5.89 -18.47 2.61
CA LEU A 28 -4.52 -18.12 2.33
C LEU A 28 -4.45 -16.70 1.79
N ILE A 29 -3.66 -15.85 2.42
CA ILE A 29 -3.42 -14.47 2.00
C ILE A 29 -1.97 -14.35 1.52
N VAL A 30 -1.77 -13.85 0.30
CA VAL A 30 -0.45 -13.62 -0.28
C VAL A 30 -0.12 -12.12 -0.20
N GLY A 31 0.79 -11.77 0.68
CA GLY A 31 1.23 -10.40 0.99
C GLY A 31 0.90 -9.97 2.42
N GLY A 32 1.94 -9.56 3.17
CA GLY A 32 1.88 -9.14 4.58
C GLY A 32 1.81 -7.62 4.79
N GLY A 33 1.45 -6.84 3.76
CA GLY A 33 1.23 -5.39 3.89
C GLY A 33 -0.13 -5.04 4.50
N PRO A 34 -0.48 -3.74 4.60
CA PRO A 34 -1.72 -3.28 5.25
C PRO A 34 -3.00 -3.95 4.73
N ALA A 35 -3.10 -4.25 3.44
CA ALA A 35 -4.25 -4.96 2.87
C ALA A 35 -4.35 -6.41 3.38
N GLY A 36 -3.26 -7.17 3.30
CA GLY A 36 -3.27 -8.58 3.72
C GLY A 36 -3.49 -8.75 5.22
N THR A 37 -2.82 -7.95 6.03
CA THR A 37 -3.00 -7.98 7.50
C THR A 37 -4.40 -7.54 7.92
N SER A 38 -5.00 -6.54 7.23
CA SER A 38 -6.37 -6.11 7.51
C SER A 38 -7.40 -7.16 7.14
N ALA A 39 -7.21 -7.89 6.02
CA ALA A 39 -8.06 -9.02 5.69
C ALA A 39 -7.97 -10.11 6.75
N ALA A 40 -6.74 -10.47 7.18
CA ALA A 40 -6.52 -11.45 8.23
C ALA A 40 -7.20 -11.05 9.55
N LEU A 41 -6.97 -9.81 10.01
CA LEU A 41 -7.56 -9.31 11.26
C LEU A 41 -9.10 -9.30 11.22
N SER A 42 -9.69 -8.94 10.08
CA SER A 42 -11.13 -8.96 9.91
C SER A 42 -11.70 -10.39 9.95
N LEU A 43 -11.07 -11.33 9.25
CA LEU A 43 -11.45 -12.74 9.28
C LEU A 43 -11.34 -13.32 10.69
N LEU A 44 -10.21 -13.13 11.36
CA LEU A 44 -9.96 -13.63 12.72
C LEU A 44 -10.89 -13.04 13.78
N LYS A 45 -11.40 -11.81 13.55
CA LYS A 45 -12.35 -11.16 14.47
C LYS A 45 -13.79 -11.61 14.28
N TYR A 46 -14.21 -11.86 13.05
CA TYR A 46 -15.62 -12.04 12.71
C TYR A 46 -15.97 -13.45 12.23
N SER A 47 -15.03 -14.39 12.28
CA SER A 47 -15.25 -15.80 11.95
C SER A 47 -14.29 -16.73 12.70
N ASP A 48 -14.53 -18.04 12.62
CA ASP A 48 -13.64 -19.08 13.11
C ASP A 48 -12.69 -19.63 12.03
N LEU A 49 -12.60 -18.94 10.87
CA LEU A 49 -11.78 -19.35 9.75
C LEU A 49 -10.29 -19.25 10.10
N LYS A 50 -9.55 -20.31 9.80
CA LYS A 50 -8.08 -20.33 9.94
C LYS A 50 -7.46 -19.50 8.83
N VAL A 51 -6.51 -18.64 9.20
CA VAL A 51 -5.86 -17.70 8.29
C VAL A 51 -4.37 -17.90 8.28
N VAL A 52 -3.81 -18.01 7.09
CA VAL A 52 -2.36 -18.04 6.84
C VAL A 52 -1.99 -16.88 5.93
N ILE A 53 -0.95 -16.13 6.32
CA ILE A 53 -0.31 -15.09 5.48
C ILE A 53 1.04 -15.62 5.02
N VAL A 54 1.34 -15.50 3.72
CA VAL A 54 2.68 -15.64 3.18
C VAL A 54 3.19 -14.31 2.65
N GLU A 55 4.41 -13.94 3.00
CA GLU A 55 5.07 -12.69 2.58
C GLU A 55 6.44 -13.01 1.99
N GLU A 56 6.69 -12.55 0.74
CA GLU A 56 7.95 -12.85 0.02
C GLU A 56 9.16 -12.15 0.64
N THR A 57 8.96 -10.99 1.24
CA THR A 57 10.03 -10.19 1.85
C THR A 57 10.20 -10.50 3.34
N GLY A 58 11.32 -10.05 3.92
CA GLY A 58 11.54 -10.02 5.37
C GLY A 58 10.91 -8.82 6.06
N LEU A 59 10.00 -8.08 5.40
CA LEU A 59 9.36 -6.84 5.88
C LEU A 59 10.30 -5.62 5.93
N GLU A 60 11.56 -5.77 5.53
CA GLU A 60 12.63 -4.75 5.62
C GLU A 60 12.64 -3.78 4.42
N SER A 61 11.71 -3.94 3.46
CA SER A 61 11.68 -3.10 2.25
C SER A 61 11.16 -1.70 2.54
N VAL A 62 11.73 -0.69 1.85
CA VAL A 62 11.21 0.69 1.90
C VAL A 62 9.71 0.71 1.62
N LYS A 63 8.94 1.16 2.60
CA LYS A 63 7.50 1.38 2.51
C LYS A 63 7.25 2.85 2.18
N ILE A 64 6.33 3.09 1.26
CA ILE A 64 5.87 4.44 0.85
C ILE A 64 4.36 4.54 0.98
N GLY A 65 3.87 5.80 0.97
CA GLY A 65 2.47 6.09 1.22
C GLY A 65 2.25 6.23 2.73
N GLU A 66 2.25 7.46 3.21
CA GLU A 66 2.30 7.77 4.64
C GLU A 66 1.04 8.50 5.09
N GLN A 67 0.37 9.20 4.16
CA GLN A 67 -0.78 10.03 4.50
C GLN A 67 -2.05 9.20 4.62
N VAL A 68 -2.76 9.41 5.72
CA VAL A 68 -4.11 8.89 5.97
C VAL A 68 -4.97 9.99 6.60
N ASN A 69 -6.29 9.82 6.55
CA ASN A 69 -7.25 10.68 7.27
C ASN A 69 -7.73 10.00 8.57
N SER A 70 -8.56 10.70 9.34
CA SER A 70 -9.06 10.21 10.63
C SER A 70 -9.90 8.95 10.54
N SER A 71 -10.53 8.63 9.40
CA SER A 71 -11.29 7.39 9.21
C SER A 71 -10.44 6.12 9.34
N ILE A 72 -9.10 6.24 9.30
CA ILE A 72 -8.21 5.12 9.59
C ILE A 72 -8.47 4.52 10.97
N PHE A 73 -8.80 5.34 11.97
CA PHE A 73 -9.06 4.87 13.33
C PHE A 73 -10.35 4.07 13.44
N ASP A 74 -11.38 4.40 12.65
CA ASP A 74 -12.61 3.62 12.58
C ASP A 74 -12.36 2.25 11.96
N LEU A 75 -11.54 2.19 10.90
CA LEU A 75 -11.12 0.94 10.28
C LEU A 75 -10.28 0.07 11.23
N LEU A 76 -9.38 0.68 12.00
CA LEU A 76 -8.58 -0.05 13.00
C LEU A 76 -9.47 -0.60 14.12
N SER A 77 -10.39 0.21 14.64
CA SER A 77 -11.36 -0.21 15.65
C SER A 77 -12.28 -1.34 15.13
N TYR A 78 -12.71 -1.26 13.86
CA TYR A 78 -13.43 -2.35 13.20
C TYR A 78 -12.64 -3.67 13.26
N MET A 79 -11.32 -3.63 13.05
CA MET A 79 -10.43 -4.81 13.13
C MET A 79 -10.05 -5.18 14.58
N GLY A 80 -10.49 -4.42 15.59
CA GLY A 80 -10.20 -4.64 17.01
C GLY A 80 -8.83 -4.14 17.44
N ILE A 81 -8.36 -3.07 16.82
CA ILE A 81 -7.16 -2.31 17.21
C ILE A 81 -7.63 -0.94 17.72
N GLU A 82 -7.47 -0.70 19.02
CA GLU A 82 -7.86 0.55 19.62
C GLU A 82 -6.86 1.67 19.28
N LYS A 83 -7.35 2.91 19.18
CA LYS A 83 -6.49 4.07 18.91
C LYS A 83 -5.36 4.22 19.92
N THR A 84 -5.56 3.78 21.14
CA THR A 84 -4.58 3.78 22.23
C THR A 84 -3.40 2.85 22.02
N ALA A 85 -3.52 1.88 21.09
CA ALA A 85 -2.40 1.02 20.66
C ALA A 85 -1.40 1.76 19.75
N LEU A 86 -1.75 2.94 19.28
CA LEU A 86 -0.93 3.80 18.42
C LEU A 86 -0.34 4.94 19.22
N ASP A 87 0.93 5.16 19.11
CA ASP A 87 1.66 6.25 19.75
C ASP A 87 2.29 7.21 18.72
N GLN A 88 3.03 8.19 19.21
CA GLN A 88 3.72 9.16 18.36
C GLN A 88 4.85 8.57 17.48
N ASN A 89 5.26 7.32 17.71
CA ASN A 89 6.21 6.61 16.85
C ASN A 89 5.50 6.03 15.64
N ASN A 90 4.20 5.73 15.75
CA ASN A 90 3.39 5.19 14.68
C ASN A 90 2.90 6.28 13.73
N PHE A 91 2.53 7.46 14.26
CA PHE A 91 2.02 8.55 13.43
C PHE A 91 2.24 9.93 14.06
N ILE A 92 2.24 10.95 13.21
CA ILE A 92 2.13 12.36 13.62
C ILE A 92 0.91 13.00 12.93
N ARG A 93 0.31 13.98 13.62
CA ARG A 93 -0.80 14.76 13.04
C ARG A 93 -0.26 15.75 12.02
N GLY A 94 -0.87 15.78 10.84
CA GLY A 94 -0.61 16.80 9.84
C GLY A 94 -1.35 18.09 10.16
N HIS A 95 -0.63 19.21 10.26
CA HIS A 95 -1.21 20.52 10.61
C HIS A 95 -1.76 21.27 9.42
N SER A 96 -1.20 21.07 8.23
CA SER A 96 -1.63 21.73 7.00
C SER A 96 -1.28 20.93 5.77
N SER A 97 -2.03 21.16 4.70
CA SER A 97 -1.71 20.67 3.36
C SER A 97 -1.71 21.86 2.40
N THR A 98 -0.61 22.05 1.68
CA THR A 98 -0.42 23.15 0.74
C THR A 98 -0.05 22.63 -0.64
N ALA A 99 -0.43 23.35 -1.68
CA ALA A 99 -0.08 23.00 -3.04
C ALA A 99 0.24 24.24 -3.89
N ALA A 100 1.28 24.14 -4.71
CA ALA A 100 1.52 24.99 -5.86
C ALA A 100 1.13 24.18 -7.12
N TRP A 101 -0.15 24.24 -7.50
CA TRP A 101 -0.76 23.49 -8.59
C TRP A 101 -1.66 24.37 -9.43
N GLY A 102 -1.45 24.43 -10.74
CA GLY A 102 -2.10 25.40 -11.63
C GLY A 102 -1.61 26.83 -11.44
N SER A 103 -0.81 27.08 -10.42
CA SER A 103 -0.25 28.38 -10.05
C SER A 103 1.07 28.18 -9.31
N GLU A 104 1.95 29.18 -9.37
CA GLU A 104 3.19 29.22 -8.59
C GLU A 104 2.95 29.59 -7.11
N ARG A 105 1.77 30.08 -6.77
CA ARG A 105 1.43 30.48 -5.40
C ARG A 105 1.02 29.26 -4.59
N LEU A 106 1.54 29.18 -3.36
CA LEU A 106 1.06 28.19 -2.41
C LEU A 106 -0.38 28.52 -2.00
N MET A 107 -1.23 27.55 -2.15
CA MET A 107 -2.62 27.60 -1.70
C MET A 107 -2.87 26.45 -0.73
N VAL A 108 -3.77 26.66 0.22
CA VAL A 108 -4.28 25.55 1.01
C VAL A 108 -4.98 24.58 0.05
N ARG A 109 -4.59 23.33 0.10
CA ARG A 109 -5.19 22.28 -0.72
C ARG A 109 -6.55 21.94 -0.14
N ASP A 110 -7.61 22.22 -0.87
CA ASP A 110 -8.89 21.61 -0.59
C ASP A 110 -8.76 20.10 -0.76
N SER A 111 -9.25 19.35 0.21
CA SER A 111 -9.22 17.90 0.15
C SER A 111 -10.25 17.42 -0.86
N ILE A 112 -9.87 17.33 -2.13
CA ILE A 112 -10.77 16.93 -3.23
C ILE A 112 -11.24 15.48 -3.05
N PHE A 113 -10.38 14.65 -2.45
CA PHE A 113 -10.67 13.23 -2.25
C PHE A 113 -11.14 12.88 -0.84
N ASN A 114 -11.01 13.81 0.11
CA ASN A 114 -11.38 13.62 1.51
C ASN A 114 -12.22 14.79 2.01
N THR A 115 -13.36 14.51 2.59
CA THR A 115 -14.22 15.47 3.28
C THR A 115 -13.75 15.75 4.72
N GLU A 116 -12.78 15.00 5.22
CA GLU A 116 -12.28 15.10 6.58
C GLU A 116 -11.13 16.10 6.69
N THR A 117 -11.13 16.84 7.77
CA THR A 117 -10.20 17.95 8.02
C THR A 117 -8.88 17.53 8.63
N GLU A 118 -8.81 16.35 9.26
CA GLU A 118 -7.63 15.86 9.96
C GLU A 118 -6.85 14.84 9.12
N SER A 119 -5.55 15.09 8.94
CA SER A 119 -4.64 14.14 8.29
C SER A 119 -3.56 13.67 9.27
N PHE A 120 -3.06 12.48 9.03
CA PHE A 120 -1.99 11.86 9.81
C PHE A 120 -0.92 11.32 8.88
N GLN A 121 0.34 11.38 9.34
CA GLN A 121 1.48 10.82 8.63
C GLN A 121 1.96 9.60 9.40
N LEU A 122 1.88 8.44 8.77
CA LEU A 122 2.28 7.16 9.38
C LEU A 122 3.79 6.93 9.27
N ASN A 123 4.37 6.40 10.33
CA ASN A 123 5.58 5.60 10.22
C ASN A 123 5.19 4.22 9.71
N ARG A 124 5.39 3.96 8.43
CA ARG A 124 4.96 2.74 7.77
C ARG A 124 5.61 1.47 8.32
N GLU A 125 6.85 1.57 8.80
CA GLU A 125 7.55 0.42 9.37
C GLU A 125 6.86 -0.02 10.67
N GLU A 126 6.63 0.91 11.57
CA GLU A 126 5.97 0.65 12.86
C GLU A 126 4.48 0.30 12.69
N PHE A 127 3.79 0.99 11.78
CA PHE A 127 2.38 0.74 11.51
C PHE A 127 2.14 -0.64 10.89
N ASP A 128 2.89 -1.00 9.85
CA ASP A 128 2.75 -2.30 9.20
C ASP A 128 3.12 -3.44 10.17
N TYR A 129 4.12 -3.21 11.04
CA TYR A 129 4.51 -4.17 12.08
C TYR A 129 3.42 -4.37 13.13
N LEU A 130 2.81 -3.28 13.64
CA LEU A 130 1.68 -3.35 14.57
C LEU A 130 0.55 -4.22 14.02
N LEU A 131 0.21 -4.08 12.75
CA LEU A 131 -0.84 -4.91 12.13
C LEU A 131 -0.46 -6.39 12.11
N LEU A 132 0.78 -6.73 11.76
CA LEU A 132 1.28 -8.11 11.75
C LEU A 132 1.31 -8.74 13.14
N GLU A 133 1.76 -7.99 14.14
CA GLU A 133 1.78 -8.44 15.54
C GLU A 133 0.37 -8.79 16.00
N ASN A 134 -0.61 -7.92 15.76
CA ASN A 134 -2.01 -8.18 16.06
C ASN A 134 -2.58 -9.43 15.34
N VAL A 135 -2.17 -9.71 14.09
CA VAL A 135 -2.55 -10.95 13.39
C VAL A 135 -2.03 -12.16 14.14
N SER A 136 -0.76 -12.14 14.56
CA SER A 136 -0.14 -13.25 15.30
C SER A 136 -0.79 -13.46 16.66
N GLU A 137 -1.05 -12.40 17.41
CA GLU A 137 -1.71 -12.44 18.72
C GLU A 137 -3.13 -13.01 18.66
N LYS A 138 -3.83 -12.79 17.54
CA LYS A 138 -5.18 -13.34 17.29
C LYS A 138 -5.17 -14.74 16.67
N GLY A 139 -4.00 -15.40 16.57
CA GLY A 139 -3.87 -16.78 16.12
C GLY A 139 -3.71 -16.96 14.62
N GLY A 140 -3.49 -15.89 13.85
CA GLY A 140 -3.11 -15.99 12.43
C GLY A 140 -1.66 -16.47 12.29
N ILE A 141 -1.41 -17.31 11.29
CA ILE A 141 -0.08 -17.84 11.00
C ILE A 141 0.57 -16.99 9.92
N ILE A 142 1.82 -16.56 10.14
CA ILE A 142 2.56 -15.72 9.20
C ILE A 142 3.85 -16.40 8.80
N PHE A 143 4.07 -16.56 7.48
CA PHE A 143 5.31 -17.03 6.90
C PHE A 143 6.01 -15.88 6.15
N PRO A 144 6.90 -15.11 6.79
CA PRO A 144 7.76 -14.16 6.10
C PRO A 144 8.77 -14.91 5.23
N ARG A 145 9.43 -14.22 4.31
CA ARG A 145 10.45 -14.76 3.41
C ARG A 145 10.00 -16.04 2.69
N THR A 146 8.71 -16.04 2.31
CA THR A 146 8.05 -17.19 1.68
C THR A 146 7.48 -16.80 0.34
N LYS A 147 8.04 -17.38 -0.72
CA LYS A 147 7.64 -17.13 -2.10
C LYS A 147 6.64 -18.15 -2.59
N CYS A 148 5.50 -17.70 -3.14
CA CYS A 148 4.56 -18.56 -3.84
C CYS A 148 5.11 -18.91 -5.23
N LEU A 149 5.20 -20.21 -5.54
CA LEU A 149 5.73 -20.75 -6.79
C LEU A 149 4.63 -21.01 -7.83
N SER A 150 3.57 -21.74 -7.44
CA SER A 150 2.41 -22.05 -8.30
C SER A 150 1.11 -21.91 -7.52
N PHE A 151 0.02 -21.76 -8.28
CA PHE A 151 -1.36 -21.69 -7.80
C PHE A 151 -2.19 -22.62 -8.69
N ASP A 152 -2.72 -23.66 -8.09
CA ASP A 152 -3.54 -24.66 -8.77
C ASP A 152 -4.90 -24.72 -8.07
N GLN A 153 -5.99 -24.89 -8.83
CA GLN A 153 -7.35 -24.97 -8.29
C GLN A 153 -7.99 -26.31 -8.72
N ASP A 154 -8.61 -26.99 -7.76
CA ASP A 154 -9.31 -28.25 -8.01
C ASP A 154 -10.75 -28.03 -8.55
N GLU A 155 -11.46 -29.12 -8.85
CA GLU A 155 -12.83 -29.13 -9.35
C GLU A 155 -13.83 -28.53 -8.32
N ASN A 156 -13.50 -28.53 -7.03
CA ASN A 156 -14.29 -27.96 -5.95
C ASN A 156 -13.92 -26.49 -5.67
N ASN A 157 -13.06 -25.91 -6.47
CA ASN A 157 -12.50 -24.56 -6.34
C ASN A 157 -11.61 -24.35 -5.10
N HIS A 158 -11.04 -25.40 -4.50
CA HIS A 158 -10.01 -25.26 -3.47
C HIS A 158 -8.65 -25.00 -4.10
N TRP A 159 -7.85 -24.20 -3.42
CA TRP A 159 -6.54 -23.78 -3.88
C TRP A 159 -5.44 -24.69 -3.33
N THR A 160 -4.50 -25.04 -4.18
CA THR A 160 -3.23 -25.70 -3.83
C THR A 160 -2.08 -24.79 -4.24
N VAL A 161 -1.36 -24.27 -3.25
CA VAL A 161 -0.28 -23.30 -3.47
C VAL A 161 1.05 -23.88 -3.02
N ASN A 162 1.98 -24.03 -3.96
CA ASN A 162 3.34 -24.45 -3.66
C ASN A 162 4.17 -23.23 -3.28
N VAL A 163 4.86 -23.30 -2.16
CA VAL A 163 5.64 -22.21 -1.60
C VAL A 163 7.07 -22.65 -1.31
N LYS A 164 7.99 -21.66 -1.31
CA LYS A 164 9.39 -21.82 -0.91
C LYS A 164 9.72 -20.83 0.19
N HIS A 165 9.96 -21.32 1.38
CA HIS A 165 10.47 -20.55 2.50
C HIS A 165 12.00 -20.52 2.49
N GLU A 166 12.61 -19.40 2.86
CA GLU A 166 14.06 -19.21 2.79
C GLU A 166 14.86 -20.29 3.54
N THR A 167 14.43 -20.66 4.75
CA THR A 167 15.14 -21.61 5.62
C THR A 167 14.43 -22.97 5.79
N LYS A 168 13.09 -23.01 5.65
CA LYS A 168 12.29 -24.24 5.82
C LYS A 168 12.12 -25.08 4.55
N GLY A 169 12.59 -24.56 3.40
CA GLY A 169 12.45 -25.24 2.11
C GLY A 169 11.06 -25.15 1.47
N ASN A 170 10.73 -26.11 0.62
CA ASN A 170 9.48 -26.14 -0.11
C ASN A 170 8.40 -26.89 0.68
N PHE A 171 7.18 -26.35 0.66
CA PHE A 171 5.98 -27.03 1.17
C PHE A 171 4.73 -26.55 0.39
N THR A 172 3.62 -27.21 0.63
CA THR A 172 2.35 -26.93 -0.04
C THR A 172 1.34 -26.40 0.97
N ILE A 173 0.56 -25.39 0.58
CA ILE A 173 -0.57 -24.89 1.38
C ILE A 173 -1.85 -25.17 0.57
N LYS A 174 -2.83 -25.84 1.21
CA LYS A 174 -4.20 -25.97 0.71
C LYS A 174 -5.10 -24.98 1.41
N ALA A 175 -5.96 -24.30 0.64
CA ALA A 175 -6.88 -23.32 1.17
C ALA A 175 -8.22 -23.34 0.45
N ASP A 176 -9.31 -23.07 1.19
CA ASP A 176 -10.65 -22.94 0.62
C ASP A 176 -10.76 -21.63 -0.18
N TYR A 177 -10.13 -20.56 0.33
CA TYR A 177 -10.12 -19.22 -0.27
C TYR A 177 -8.70 -18.68 -0.41
N LEU A 178 -8.46 -17.92 -1.49
CA LEU A 178 -7.18 -17.26 -1.77
C LEU A 178 -7.39 -15.75 -1.90
N ILE A 179 -6.53 -14.96 -1.22
CA ILE A 179 -6.51 -13.50 -1.33
C ILE A 179 -5.17 -13.03 -1.91
N ASP A 180 -5.21 -12.25 -3.00
CA ASP A 180 -4.06 -11.49 -3.50
C ASP A 180 -3.97 -10.14 -2.77
N ALA A 181 -2.97 -9.98 -1.91
CA ALA A 181 -2.59 -8.76 -1.25
C ALA A 181 -1.15 -8.31 -1.63
N THR A 182 -0.66 -8.72 -2.82
CA THR A 182 0.73 -8.50 -3.27
C THR A 182 0.97 -7.08 -3.78
N GLY A 183 0.06 -6.16 -3.50
CA GLY A 183 0.16 -4.76 -3.87
C GLY A 183 0.10 -4.53 -5.38
N ARG A 184 0.65 -3.42 -5.83
CA ARG A 184 0.49 -2.90 -7.20
C ARG A 184 0.93 -3.85 -8.32
N MET A 185 1.76 -4.82 -8.00
CA MET A 185 2.20 -5.84 -8.96
C MET A 185 1.14 -6.93 -9.23
N GLY A 186 0.17 -7.15 -8.32
CA GLY A 186 -0.88 -8.15 -8.48
C GLY A 186 -0.31 -9.51 -8.86
N SER A 187 0.65 -10.01 -8.08
CA SER A 187 1.47 -11.17 -8.49
C SER A 187 0.66 -12.44 -8.62
N VAL A 188 -0.35 -12.63 -7.75
CA VAL A 188 -1.25 -13.77 -7.83
C VAL A 188 -2.20 -13.59 -9.01
N CYS A 189 -2.86 -12.41 -9.10
CA CYS A 189 -3.75 -12.07 -10.23
C CYS A 189 -3.11 -12.40 -11.58
N ARG A 190 -1.86 -11.97 -11.78
CA ARG A 190 -1.14 -12.25 -13.03
C ARG A 190 -0.88 -13.75 -13.27
N LYS A 191 -0.53 -14.49 -12.21
CA LYS A 191 -0.20 -15.92 -12.32
C LYS A 191 -1.43 -16.78 -12.63
N ILE A 192 -2.60 -16.40 -12.10
CA ILE A 192 -3.86 -17.10 -12.35
C ILE A 192 -4.65 -16.54 -13.55
N GLY A 193 -4.08 -15.56 -14.28
CA GLY A 193 -4.66 -15.06 -15.54
C GLY A 193 -5.77 -14.01 -15.37
N VAL A 194 -5.89 -13.39 -14.19
CA VAL A 194 -6.83 -12.28 -13.97
C VAL A 194 -6.46 -11.09 -14.84
N GLN A 195 -7.43 -10.55 -15.55
CA GLN A 195 -7.25 -9.41 -16.43
C GLN A 195 -7.16 -8.11 -15.63
N SER A 196 -6.20 -7.27 -15.98
CA SER A 196 -6.02 -5.96 -15.36
C SER A 196 -5.93 -4.86 -16.42
N LYS A 197 -6.58 -3.73 -16.17
CA LYS A 197 -6.50 -2.54 -17.01
C LYS A 197 -5.66 -1.49 -16.34
N ARG A 198 -4.54 -1.14 -16.98
CA ARG A 198 -3.65 -0.05 -16.56
C ARG A 198 -4.02 1.24 -17.30
N TYR A 199 -4.03 2.37 -16.59
CA TYR A 199 -4.50 3.66 -17.11
C TYR A 199 -3.38 4.67 -17.35
N ASP A 200 -2.23 4.50 -16.72
CA ASP A 200 -1.07 5.39 -16.87
C ASP A 200 0.24 4.65 -16.55
N GLU A 201 1.36 5.34 -16.71
CA GLU A 201 2.70 4.82 -16.44
C GLU A 201 3.42 5.59 -15.33
N LEU A 202 2.64 6.15 -14.39
CA LEU A 202 3.20 6.91 -13.29
C LEU A 202 4.16 6.06 -12.45
N ALA A 203 5.29 6.66 -12.12
CA ALA A 203 6.28 6.11 -11.20
C ALA A 203 6.70 7.19 -10.20
N ALA A 204 7.18 6.74 -9.07
CA ALA A 204 7.68 7.56 -7.98
C ALA A 204 9.18 7.37 -7.83
N ILE A 205 9.92 8.45 -7.68
CA ILE A 205 11.32 8.42 -7.28
C ILE A 205 11.54 9.37 -6.10
N GLY A 206 12.11 8.87 -5.01
CA GLY A 206 12.18 9.66 -3.79
C GLY A 206 13.36 9.34 -2.91
N ARG A 207 13.49 10.15 -1.87
CA ARG A 207 14.50 10.02 -0.81
C ARG A 207 13.87 10.37 0.53
N PHE A 208 14.47 9.81 1.59
CA PHE A 208 14.22 10.27 2.95
C PHE A 208 15.28 11.26 3.38
N PHE A 209 14.86 12.24 4.15
CA PHE A 209 15.69 13.27 4.73
C PHE A 209 15.55 13.22 6.25
N TYR A 210 16.63 13.48 6.95
CA TYR A 210 16.75 13.39 8.40
C TYR A 210 17.19 14.75 8.93
N PHE A 211 16.54 15.20 9.97
CA PHE A 211 16.82 16.45 10.63
C PHE A 211 17.43 16.18 11.99
N ASP A 212 18.27 17.09 12.45
CA ASP A 212 18.79 17.08 13.82
C ASP A 212 17.62 17.24 14.80
N GLU A 213 17.69 16.54 15.96
CA GLU A 213 16.63 16.58 16.99
C GLU A 213 16.37 17.99 17.54
N SER A 214 17.36 18.89 17.47
CA SER A 214 17.21 20.30 17.87
C SER A 214 16.40 21.14 16.88
N GLN A 215 16.11 20.61 15.67
CA GLN A 215 15.40 21.33 14.62
C GLN A 215 13.89 21.10 14.71
N THR A 216 13.12 22.15 14.66
CA THR A 216 11.66 22.09 14.53
C THR A 216 11.29 21.83 13.07
N ILE A 217 10.56 20.77 12.81
CA ILE A 217 10.04 20.43 11.49
C ILE A 217 8.55 20.75 11.44
N GLU A 218 8.13 21.54 10.47
CA GLU A 218 6.71 21.78 10.24
C GLU A 218 6.00 20.48 9.82
N GLN A 219 5.01 20.07 10.58
CA GLN A 219 4.19 18.87 10.29
C GLN A 219 3.15 19.19 9.21
N ASN A 220 3.62 19.33 7.99
CA ASN A 220 2.78 19.67 6.84
C ASN A 220 3.10 18.78 5.63
N ILE A 221 2.13 18.78 4.71
CA ILE A 221 2.28 18.21 3.38
C ILE A 221 2.41 19.35 2.38
N MET A 222 3.31 19.19 1.43
CA MET A 222 3.44 20.13 0.33
C MET A 222 3.49 19.38 -1.00
N ILE A 223 2.71 19.88 -1.97
CA ILE A 223 2.74 19.41 -3.36
C ILE A 223 3.15 20.58 -4.24
N GLU A 224 4.08 20.34 -5.16
CA GLU A 224 4.50 21.34 -6.13
C GLU A 224 4.67 20.68 -7.50
N SER A 225 3.88 21.16 -8.48
CA SER A 225 3.98 20.74 -9.87
C SER A 225 5.08 21.48 -10.60
N ILE A 226 5.76 20.77 -11.49
CA ILE A 226 6.76 21.27 -12.43
C ILE A 226 6.50 20.71 -13.83
N GLU A 227 7.20 21.16 -14.84
CA GLU A 227 6.99 20.77 -16.24
C GLU A 227 6.99 19.24 -16.47
N ASP A 228 7.85 18.50 -15.76
CA ASP A 228 8.07 17.06 -15.96
C ASP A 228 7.23 16.17 -15.02
N GLY A 229 6.41 16.74 -14.15
CA GLY A 229 5.67 15.99 -13.12
C GLY A 229 5.37 16.83 -11.89
N TRP A 230 5.34 16.17 -10.72
CA TRP A 230 5.05 16.87 -9.47
C TRP A 230 5.81 16.26 -8.28
N TRP A 231 6.12 17.12 -7.34
CA TRP A 231 6.80 16.77 -6.10
C TRP A 231 5.81 16.67 -4.93
N TYR A 232 6.07 15.74 -4.06
CA TYR A 232 5.40 15.55 -2.77
C TYR A 232 6.44 15.59 -1.67
N CYS A 233 6.13 16.33 -0.62
CA CYS A 233 6.96 16.45 0.56
C CYS A 233 6.08 16.32 1.79
N ALA A 234 6.46 15.45 2.74
CA ALA A 234 5.73 15.27 3.98
C ALA A 234 6.67 14.96 5.15
N SER A 235 6.39 15.57 6.29
CA SER A 235 7.06 15.25 7.54
C SER A 235 6.54 13.92 8.08
N LEU A 236 7.43 13.13 8.64
CA LEU A 236 7.17 11.82 9.22
C LEU A 236 7.60 11.81 10.69
N PRO A 237 7.19 10.82 11.50
CA PRO A 237 7.74 10.61 12.82
C PRO A 237 9.28 10.55 12.83
N ASN A 238 9.90 10.73 14.00
CA ASN A 238 11.33 10.59 14.24
C ASN A 238 12.21 11.54 13.40
N HIS A 239 11.83 12.83 13.32
CA HIS A 239 12.58 13.87 12.59
C HIS A 239 12.94 13.51 11.15
N LYS A 240 12.06 12.76 10.51
CA LYS A 240 12.20 12.27 9.14
C LYS A 240 11.24 13.01 8.20
N MET A 241 11.61 13.17 6.95
CA MET A 241 10.78 13.72 5.89
C MET A 241 10.92 12.86 4.64
N THR A 242 9.82 12.58 3.96
CA THR A 242 9.84 12.01 2.62
C THR A 242 9.77 13.12 1.58
N LEU A 243 10.55 12.96 0.53
CA LEU A 243 10.50 13.82 -0.65
C LEU A 243 10.49 12.95 -1.89
N THR A 244 9.39 13.01 -2.63
CA THR A 244 9.10 12.13 -3.76
C THR A 244 8.71 12.93 -4.98
N PHE A 245 9.31 12.60 -6.11
CA PHE A 245 8.93 13.10 -7.43
C PHE A 245 8.11 12.05 -8.17
N PHE A 246 6.98 12.45 -8.71
CA PHE A 246 6.09 11.61 -9.51
C PHE A 246 6.12 12.07 -10.97
N SER A 247 6.38 11.12 -11.86
CA SER A 247 6.43 11.33 -13.31
C SER A 247 6.20 10.01 -14.04
N ASP A 248 6.12 10.04 -15.37
CA ASP A 248 6.10 8.82 -16.15
C ASP A 248 7.45 8.09 -16.03
N ALA A 249 7.42 6.76 -15.94
CA ALA A 249 8.61 5.93 -15.80
C ALA A 249 9.66 6.20 -16.90
N GLN A 250 9.21 6.50 -18.12
CA GLN A 250 10.08 6.87 -19.24
C GLN A 250 10.84 8.18 -18.95
N ILE A 251 10.17 9.22 -18.43
CA ILE A 251 10.81 10.52 -18.11
C ILE A 251 11.86 10.33 -17.01
N ILE A 252 11.53 9.57 -15.97
CA ILE A 252 12.48 9.24 -14.89
C ILE A 252 13.74 8.58 -15.45
N LYS A 253 13.58 7.61 -16.36
CA LYS A 253 14.67 6.87 -17.00
C LYS A 253 15.49 7.77 -17.92
N GLU A 254 14.87 8.55 -18.80
CA GLU A 254 15.53 9.44 -19.76
C GLU A 254 16.36 10.51 -19.04
N LYS A 255 15.82 11.10 -17.97
CA LYS A 255 16.51 12.09 -17.15
C LYS A 255 17.51 11.47 -16.18
N LYS A 256 17.61 10.12 -16.11
CA LYS A 256 18.53 9.37 -15.23
C LYS A 256 18.41 9.84 -13.77
N LEU A 257 17.18 9.96 -13.26
CA LEU A 257 16.91 10.54 -11.94
C LEU A 257 17.37 9.64 -10.77
N GLU A 258 17.72 8.38 -11.01
CA GLU A 258 18.38 7.52 -10.02
C GLU A 258 19.79 8.04 -9.63
N ASN A 259 20.38 8.88 -10.50
CA ASN A 259 21.58 9.63 -10.16
C ASN A 259 21.21 10.80 -9.25
N THR A 260 21.88 10.88 -8.09
CA THR A 260 21.61 11.90 -7.07
C THR A 260 21.78 13.33 -7.58
N GLU A 261 22.74 13.59 -8.45
CA GLU A 261 22.98 14.95 -9.01
C GLU A 261 21.84 15.37 -9.94
N ASN A 262 21.37 14.45 -10.82
CA ASN A 262 20.26 14.74 -11.73
C ASN A 262 18.97 14.95 -10.93
N TRP A 263 18.73 14.14 -9.90
CA TRP A 263 17.59 14.28 -9.00
C TRP A 263 17.63 15.64 -8.27
N SER A 264 18.79 16.03 -7.72
CA SER A 264 18.97 17.32 -7.05
C SER A 264 18.82 18.49 -8.01
N ARG A 265 19.31 18.37 -9.24
CA ARG A 265 19.12 19.38 -10.30
C ARG A 265 17.64 19.55 -10.67
N LEU A 266 16.87 18.44 -10.70
CA LEU A 266 15.43 18.53 -10.94
C LEU A 266 14.72 19.20 -9.76
N LEU A 267 15.10 18.86 -8.52
CA LEU A 267 14.57 19.48 -7.31
C LEU A 267 14.82 20.99 -7.27
N SER A 268 15.98 21.46 -7.72
CA SER A 268 16.29 22.91 -7.76
C SER A 268 15.39 23.73 -8.69
N LYS A 269 14.57 23.07 -9.53
CA LYS A 269 13.52 23.74 -10.33
C LYS A 269 12.27 24.07 -9.53
N THR A 270 12.10 23.53 -8.32
CA THR A 270 10.98 23.85 -7.43
C THR A 270 11.19 25.23 -6.78
N LYS A 271 10.10 25.94 -6.48
CA LYS A 271 10.17 27.24 -5.80
C LYS A 271 10.06 27.11 -4.28
N HIS A 272 9.33 26.09 -3.81
CA HIS A 272 8.95 25.96 -2.41
C HIS A 272 9.59 24.75 -1.75
N ILE A 273 9.48 23.57 -2.36
CA ILE A 273 9.89 22.31 -1.73
C ILE A 273 11.40 22.25 -1.47
N GLN A 274 12.25 22.80 -2.38
CA GLN A 274 13.69 22.78 -2.15
C GLN A 274 14.14 23.42 -0.83
N HIS A 275 13.38 24.39 -0.32
CA HIS A 275 13.69 25.07 0.93
C HIS A 275 13.36 24.21 2.15
N LYS A 276 12.44 23.25 2.05
CA LYS A 276 12.05 22.38 3.16
C LYS A 276 13.18 21.46 3.62
N ILE A 277 14.08 21.11 2.73
CA ILE A 277 15.20 20.19 3.02
C ILE A 277 16.56 20.86 3.12
N SER A 278 16.61 22.20 3.11
CA SER A 278 17.87 22.96 3.07
C SER A 278 18.81 22.70 4.24
N LYS A 279 18.29 22.21 5.37
CA LYS A 279 19.04 21.89 6.59
C LYS A 279 19.03 20.39 6.91
N ALA A 280 18.59 19.56 6.01
CA ALA A 280 18.44 18.12 6.22
C ALA A 280 19.58 17.33 5.58
N ALA A 281 19.96 16.22 6.20
CA ALA A 281 20.82 15.22 5.60
C ALA A 281 20.00 14.14 4.89
N SER A 282 20.54 13.56 3.83
CA SER A 282 19.92 12.40 3.17
C SER A 282 20.97 11.34 2.91
N GLU A 283 20.56 10.08 3.04
CA GLU A 283 21.43 8.94 2.82
C GLU A 283 21.00 8.11 1.60
N GLY A 284 21.98 7.42 1.01
CA GLY A 284 21.77 6.49 -0.08
C GLY A 284 21.35 7.13 -1.40
N LYS A 285 21.00 6.26 -2.35
CA LYS A 285 20.48 6.64 -3.67
C LYS A 285 18.96 6.84 -3.62
N PRO A 286 18.38 7.61 -4.55
CA PRO A 286 16.94 7.66 -4.69
C PRO A 286 16.35 6.27 -4.92
N TRP A 287 15.25 5.96 -4.20
CA TRP A 287 14.47 4.74 -4.46
C TRP A 287 13.45 4.99 -5.58
N VAL A 288 13.10 3.93 -6.32
CA VAL A 288 12.08 3.98 -7.38
C VAL A 288 10.97 2.98 -7.07
N LYS A 289 9.72 3.40 -7.23
CA LYS A 289 8.53 2.56 -7.05
C LYS A 289 7.50 2.85 -8.14
N ASN A 290 6.71 1.83 -8.50
CA ASN A 290 5.55 2.01 -9.37
C ASN A 290 4.46 2.83 -8.66
N ALA A 291 3.84 3.76 -9.40
CA ALA A 291 2.75 4.61 -8.91
C ALA A 291 1.54 4.65 -9.87
N PHE A 292 1.53 3.79 -10.88
CA PHE A 292 0.49 3.74 -11.91
C PHE A 292 -0.89 3.36 -11.36
N SER A 293 -1.93 3.85 -12.02
CA SER A 293 -3.32 3.52 -11.77
C SER A 293 -3.73 2.26 -12.55
N GLN A 294 -4.35 1.30 -11.88
CA GLN A 294 -4.76 0.03 -12.49
C GLN A 294 -5.96 -0.55 -11.72
N ILE A 295 -6.80 -1.31 -12.41
CA ILE A 295 -7.86 -2.13 -11.81
C ILE A 295 -7.83 -3.53 -12.38
N ALA A 296 -8.03 -4.53 -11.52
CA ALA A 296 -8.18 -5.94 -11.88
C ALA A 296 -9.65 -6.35 -11.89
N ASP A 297 -10.03 -7.30 -12.75
CA ASP A 297 -11.36 -7.88 -12.81
C ASP A 297 -11.32 -9.35 -12.36
N ILE A 298 -11.73 -9.60 -11.11
CA ILE A 298 -11.67 -10.92 -10.48
C ILE A 298 -12.97 -11.74 -10.67
N ARG A 299 -13.99 -11.23 -11.39
CA ARG A 299 -15.31 -11.88 -11.51
C ARG A 299 -15.29 -13.27 -12.12
N SER A 300 -14.29 -13.59 -12.92
CA SER A 300 -14.13 -14.92 -13.54
C SER A 300 -13.49 -15.95 -12.61
N SER A 301 -12.90 -15.53 -11.50
CA SER A 301 -12.22 -16.41 -10.56
C SER A 301 -13.18 -16.91 -9.48
N LYS A 302 -12.99 -18.15 -9.03
CA LYS A 302 -13.77 -18.76 -7.97
C LYS A 302 -12.94 -18.83 -6.68
N ASN A 303 -13.56 -18.62 -5.54
CA ASN A 303 -12.92 -18.64 -4.22
C ASN A 303 -11.61 -17.81 -4.16
N PHE A 304 -11.61 -16.70 -4.92
CA PHE A 304 -10.48 -15.80 -5.06
C PHE A 304 -10.91 -14.35 -4.95
N LEU A 305 -10.18 -13.57 -4.18
CA LEU A 305 -10.31 -12.12 -4.09
C LEU A 305 -8.94 -11.45 -4.19
N ALA A 306 -8.90 -10.23 -4.67
CA ALA A 306 -7.74 -9.35 -4.59
C ALA A 306 -8.10 -8.12 -3.75
N VAL A 307 -7.16 -7.58 -2.98
CA VAL A 307 -7.36 -6.46 -2.05
C VAL A 307 -6.28 -5.39 -2.21
N GLY A 308 -6.59 -4.18 -1.80
CA GLY A 308 -5.66 -3.05 -1.90
C GLY A 308 -5.20 -2.80 -3.33
N ASP A 309 -3.94 -2.42 -3.48
CA ASP A 309 -3.35 -2.12 -4.80
C ASP A 309 -3.34 -3.33 -5.77
N ALA A 310 -3.58 -4.55 -5.30
CA ALA A 310 -3.69 -5.73 -6.16
C ALA A 310 -5.00 -5.75 -6.94
N VAL A 311 -6.11 -5.30 -6.35
CA VAL A 311 -7.40 -5.16 -7.04
C VAL A 311 -7.54 -3.80 -7.71
N ALA A 312 -7.16 -2.70 -7.03
CA ALA A 312 -7.24 -1.36 -7.59
C ALA A 312 -6.14 -0.47 -7.01
N SER A 313 -5.27 0.07 -7.86
CA SER A 313 -4.22 0.99 -7.46
C SER A 313 -4.50 2.39 -7.97
N PHE A 314 -4.21 3.37 -7.13
CA PHE A 314 -4.56 4.77 -7.32
C PHE A 314 -3.31 5.62 -7.51
N ASP A 315 -3.46 6.72 -8.24
CA ASP A 315 -2.47 7.79 -8.29
C ASP A 315 -2.28 8.37 -6.88
N PRO A 316 -1.05 8.52 -6.39
CA PRO A 316 -0.78 9.05 -5.05
C PRO A 316 -1.36 10.43 -4.76
N ILE A 317 -1.68 11.21 -5.80
CA ILE A 317 -2.34 12.52 -5.66
C ILE A 317 -3.70 12.42 -4.94
N SER A 318 -4.34 11.24 -4.99
CA SER A 318 -5.63 11.00 -4.34
C SER A 318 -5.53 10.77 -2.83
N SER A 319 -4.35 10.42 -2.32
CA SER A 319 -4.14 10.00 -0.93
C SER A 319 -5.03 8.83 -0.47
N MET A 320 -5.52 7.99 -1.41
CA MET A 320 -6.47 6.91 -1.12
C MET A 320 -5.79 5.58 -0.74
N GLY A 321 -4.49 5.39 -1.09
CA GLY A 321 -3.84 4.07 -1.11
C GLY A 321 -4.01 3.23 0.16
N ILE A 322 -3.64 3.75 1.34
CA ILE A 322 -3.68 2.97 2.60
C ILE A 322 -5.12 2.78 3.08
N GLY A 323 -5.93 3.85 3.09
CA GLY A 323 -7.33 3.76 3.49
C GLY A 323 -8.10 2.75 2.64
N PHE A 324 -7.90 2.78 1.32
CA PHE A 324 -8.50 1.80 0.42
C PHE A 324 -7.93 0.38 0.64
N ALA A 325 -6.63 0.24 0.88
CA ALA A 325 -6.03 -1.07 1.15
C ALA A 325 -6.69 -1.76 2.35
N ILE A 326 -6.91 -1.02 3.44
CA ILE A 326 -7.56 -1.53 4.64
C ILE A 326 -9.06 -1.75 4.41
N SER A 327 -9.78 -0.77 3.86
CA SER A 327 -11.23 -0.89 3.67
C SER A 327 -11.61 -1.99 2.69
N SER A 328 -10.92 -2.11 1.55
CA SER A 328 -11.15 -3.20 0.59
C SER A 328 -10.89 -4.57 1.20
N ALA A 329 -9.88 -4.69 2.05
CA ALA A 329 -9.56 -5.91 2.78
C ALA A 329 -10.67 -6.31 3.78
N CYS A 330 -11.21 -5.34 4.54
CA CYS A 330 -12.35 -5.57 5.43
C CYS A 330 -13.59 -6.05 4.65
N HIS A 331 -13.88 -5.43 3.50
CA HIS A 331 -14.99 -5.83 2.64
C HIS A 331 -14.76 -7.22 2.01
N ALA A 332 -13.54 -7.54 1.60
CA ALA A 332 -13.19 -8.87 1.09
C ALA A 332 -13.34 -9.95 2.16
N ALA A 333 -12.89 -9.69 3.39
CA ALA A 333 -13.09 -10.57 4.52
C ALA A 333 -14.59 -10.83 4.78
N LYS A 334 -15.41 -9.78 4.78
CA LYS A 334 -16.86 -9.91 4.89
C LYS A 334 -17.43 -10.76 3.74
N ALA A 335 -17.02 -10.53 2.50
CA ALA A 335 -17.49 -11.29 1.34
C ALA A 335 -17.16 -12.80 1.46
N ILE A 336 -15.97 -13.15 2.03
CA ILE A 336 -15.60 -14.54 2.31
C ILE A 336 -16.49 -15.14 3.40
N ILE A 337 -16.70 -14.43 4.51
CA ILE A 337 -17.55 -14.89 5.63
C ILE A 337 -18.99 -15.12 5.16
N ASP A 338 -19.53 -14.19 4.36
CA ASP A 338 -20.87 -14.31 3.79
C ASP A 338 -20.95 -15.53 2.82
N ALA A 339 -19.93 -15.72 1.97
CA ALA A 339 -19.86 -16.86 1.05
C ALA A 339 -19.76 -18.21 1.78
N ASP A 340 -18.93 -18.27 2.81
CA ASP A 340 -18.78 -19.47 3.67
C ASP A 340 -20.07 -19.81 4.42
N SER A 341 -20.90 -18.79 4.70
CA SER A 341 -22.25 -18.94 5.27
C SER A 341 -23.32 -19.27 4.22
N GLY A 342 -22.95 -19.47 2.95
CA GLY A 342 -23.85 -19.86 1.86
C GLY A 342 -24.54 -18.70 1.14
N HIS A 343 -24.13 -17.43 1.33
CA HIS A 343 -24.67 -16.31 0.57
C HIS A 343 -24.06 -16.28 -0.83
N GLU A 344 -24.92 -16.07 -1.82
CA GLU A 344 -24.51 -16.00 -3.22
C GLU A 344 -24.07 -14.60 -3.64
N ASN A 345 -23.30 -14.52 -4.74
CA ASN A 345 -22.88 -13.28 -5.41
C ASN A 345 -21.99 -12.34 -4.58
N THR A 346 -21.50 -12.76 -3.42
CA THR A 346 -20.71 -11.90 -2.50
C THR A 346 -19.47 -11.33 -3.17
N PHE A 347 -18.74 -12.13 -3.98
CA PHE A 347 -17.55 -11.71 -4.70
C PHE A 347 -17.85 -10.82 -5.90
N ILE A 348 -19.00 -11.04 -6.55
CA ILE A 348 -19.49 -10.17 -7.64
C ILE A 348 -19.80 -8.79 -7.07
N ASN A 349 -20.56 -8.74 -5.96
CA ASN A 349 -20.91 -7.49 -5.29
C ASN A 349 -19.67 -6.74 -4.81
N TYR A 350 -18.67 -7.46 -4.30
CA TYR A 350 -17.39 -6.87 -3.92
C TYR A 350 -16.72 -6.17 -5.12
N GLN A 351 -16.61 -6.86 -6.27
CA GLN A 351 -16.00 -6.30 -7.48
C GLN A 351 -16.80 -5.10 -8.02
N GLU A 352 -18.11 -5.12 -7.98
CA GLU A 352 -18.96 -3.99 -8.41
C GLU A 352 -18.73 -2.75 -7.55
N ASN A 353 -18.58 -2.91 -6.23
CA ASN A 353 -18.22 -1.82 -5.34
C ASN A 353 -16.83 -1.25 -5.68
N ILE A 354 -15.84 -2.11 -5.93
CA ILE A 354 -14.50 -1.69 -6.36
C ILE A 354 -14.58 -0.91 -7.68
N ASN A 355 -15.34 -1.39 -8.65
CA ASN A 355 -15.54 -0.73 -9.95
C ASN A 355 -16.13 0.67 -9.78
N THR A 356 -17.13 0.81 -8.91
CA THR A 356 -17.80 2.10 -8.62
C THR A 356 -16.81 3.10 -7.99
N ILE A 357 -16.06 2.68 -6.98
CA ILE A 357 -15.02 3.50 -6.33
C ILE A 357 -13.98 3.95 -7.36
N TYR A 358 -13.53 3.01 -8.19
CA TYR A 358 -12.49 3.28 -9.18
C TYR A 358 -12.95 4.24 -10.28
N HIS A 359 -14.19 4.11 -10.74
CA HIS A 359 -14.77 5.02 -11.73
C HIS A 359 -14.84 6.47 -11.19
N ASN A 360 -15.34 6.64 -9.96
CA ASN A 360 -15.39 7.95 -9.29
C ASN A 360 -13.98 8.55 -9.13
N TYR A 361 -13.02 7.72 -8.76
CA TYR A 361 -11.62 8.14 -8.67
C TYR A 361 -11.08 8.65 -10.02
N LEU A 362 -11.30 7.92 -11.12
CA LEU A 362 -10.80 8.34 -12.44
C LEU A 362 -11.34 9.72 -12.85
N THR A 363 -12.63 9.96 -12.60
CA THR A 363 -13.28 11.26 -12.86
C THR A 363 -12.61 12.38 -12.06
N THR A 364 -12.43 12.16 -10.76
CA THR A 364 -11.82 13.15 -9.86
C THR A 364 -10.34 13.39 -10.19
N LYS A 365 -9.58 12.32 -10.49
CA LYS A 365 -8.19 12.42 -10.92
C LYS A 365 -8.06 13.31 -12.17
N THR A 366 -8.85 13.04 -13.20
CA THR A 366 -8.83 13.81 -14.45
C THR A 366 -9.11 15.29 -14.18
N PHE A 367 -10.16 15.59 -13.43
CA PHE A 367 -10.49 16.97 -13.04
C PHE A 367 -9.35 17.67 -12.32
N PHE A 368 -8.64 16.95 -11.42
CA PHE A 368 -7.52 17.52 -10.69
C PHE A 368 -6.32 17.83 -11.59
N TYR A 369 -5.94 16.88 -12.46
CA TYR A 369 -4.84 17.09 -13.40
C TYR A 369 -5.11 18.23 -14.38
N GLN A 370 -6.35 18.38 -14.85
CA GLN A 370 -6.77 19.47 -15.75
C GLN A 370 -6.67 20.87 -15.14
N LYS A 371 -6.54 21.01 -13.83
CA LYS A 371 -6.26 22.31 -13.19
C LYS A 371 -4.84 22.83 -13.46
N GLU A 372 -3.92 21.95 -13.85
CA GLU A 372 -2.54 22.35 -14.16
C GLU A 372 -2.41 22.68 -15.65
N GLN A 373 -2.40 23.97 -15.98
CA GLN A 373 -2.38 24.46 -17.37
C GLN A 373 -1.05 25.09 -17.77
N ARG A 374 -0.10 25.26 -16.84
CA ARG A 374 1.17 25.95 -17.11
C ARG A 374 2.05 25.21 -18.10
N TRP A 375 1.89 23.91 -18.23
CA TRP A 375 2.72 23.04 -19.09
C TRP A 375 1.88 22.10 -19.97
N SER A 376 0.79 22.61 -20.54
CA SER A 376 -0.15 21.86 -21.38
C SER A 376 0.52 21.08 -22.53
N ASP A 377 1.63 21.59 -23.05
CA ASP A 377 2.38 21.00 -24.17
C ASP A 377 3.48 20.02 -23.73
N SER A 378 3.78 19.92 -22.43
CA SER A 378 4.80 18.99 -21.97
C SER A 378 4.33 17.53 -22.07
N VAL A 379 5.28 16.61 -22.25
CA VAL A 379 4.99 15.19 -22.44
C VAL A 379 4.19 14.61 -21.26
N PHE A 380 4.51 15.03 -20.03
CA PHE A 380 3.84 14.53 -18.83
C PHE A 380 2.40 14.99 -18.73
N TRP A 381 2.15 16.31 -18.89
CA TRP A 381 0.83 16.90 -18.69
C TRP A 381 -0.13 16.62 -19.84
N LYS A 382 0.36 16.65 -21.09
CA LYS A 382 -0.44 16.38 -22.29
C LYS A 382 -1.17 15.04 -22.27
N LYS A 383 -0.58 14.01 -21.62
CA LYS A 383 -1.22 12.69 -21.47
C LYS A 383 -2.34 12.66 -20.42
N ARG A 384 -2.47 13.72 -19.61
CA ARG A 384 -3.38 13.79 -18.45
C ARG A 384 -4.47 14.85 -18.60
N MET A 385 -4.43 15.60 -19.70
CA MET A 385 -5.45 16.54 -20.14
C MET A 385 -6.40 15.87 -21.14
#